data_c0f5a961566cf06cf7796a2e5b195160
#
_entry.id   c0f5a961566cf06cf7796a2e5b195160
#
_cell.length_a   1.000
_cell.length_b   1.000
_cell.length_c   1.000
_cell.angle_alpha   90.00
_cell.angle_beta   90.00
_cell.angle_gamma   90.00
#
_symmetry.space_group_name_H-M   'P 1'
#
loop_
_entity.id
_entity.type
_entity.pdbx_description
1 polymer ?
#
loop_
_entity_poly.entity_id
_entity_poly.type
_entity_poly.pdbx_seq_one_letter_code
_entity_poly.pdbx_strand_id
1 'polypeptide(L)'
;MITKAIIPVAGWGTRRLPITKIIEKSMLPVGNRPLVDYSVQELIKAGVKDIYMVISNTEPCQVQEFYKDNLALNQYLTERGKEDRLKLAKNVRFDIMWVL
;
A
#
# COMPACT_ATOMS: atom_id res chain seq x y z
N MET A 1 -17.69 18.04 -3.22
CA MET A 1 -16.39 17.53 -2.74
C MET A 1 -16.25 16.05 -3.07
N ILE A 2 -15.14 15.66 -3.66
CA ILE A 2 -14.88 14.26 -3.99
C ILE A 2 -14.38 13.54 -2.72
N THR A 3 -15.07 12.47 -2.35
CA THR A 3 -14.72 11.71 -1.14
C THR A 3 -14.31 10.27 -1.45
N LYS A 4 -14.43 9.84 -2.71
CA LYS A 4 -14.11 8.48 -3.15
C LYS A 4 -13.17 8.50 -4.33
N ALA A 5 -12.29 7.52 -4.41
CA ALA A 5 -11.35 7.39 -5.52
C ALA A 5 -11.16 5.92 -5.88
N ILE A 6 -10.79 5.66 -7.12
CA ILE A 6 -10.48 4.33 -7.62
C ILE A 6 -9.03 4.33 -8.09
N ILE A 7 -8.23 3.40 -7.59
CA ILE A 7 -6.85 3.21 -8.02
C ILE A 7 -6.72 1.81 -8.64
N PRO A 8 -6.53 1.71 -9.96
CA PRO A 8 -6.25 0.42 -10.58
C PRO A 8 -4.78 0.05 -10.36
N VAL A 9 -4.54 -1.05 -9.68
CA VAL A 9 -3.19 -1.54 -9.40
C VAL A 9 -2.96 -2.94 -9.99
N ALA A 10 -3.95 -3.49 -10.69
CA ALA A 10 -3.80 -4.75 -11.39
C ALA A 10 -2.97 -4.55 -12.66
N GLY A 11 -2.16 -5.53 -12.99
CA GLY A 11 -1.36 -5.51 -14.21
C GLY A 11 0.01 -6.14 -13.97
N TRP A 12 0.62 -6.62 -15.05
CA TRP A 12 1.88 -7.34 -14.96
C TRP A 12 3.10 -6.43 -14.94
N GLY A 13 2.97 -5.16 -15.33
CA GLY A 13 4.09 -4.23 -15.37
C GLY A 13 5.18 -4.64 -16.33
N THR A 14 4.79 -5.11 -17.52
CA THR A 14 5.72 -5.70 -18.50
C THR A 14 6.82 -4.76 -18.95
N ARG A 15 6.58 -3.46 -18.90
CA ARG A 15 7.58 -2.45 -19.29
C ARG A 15 8.73 -2.36 -18.29
N ARG A 16 8.56 -2.91 -17.09
CA ARG A 16 9.55 -2.85 -16.00
C ARG A 16 10.19 -4.19 -15.72
N LEU A 17 10.02 -5.17 -16.61
CA LEU A 17 10.71 -6.44 -16.45
C LEU A 17 12.22 -6.25 -16.52
N PRO A 18 13.03 -7.06 -15.81
CA PRO A 18 12.59 -8.25 -15.07
C PRO A 18 12.12 -8.03 -13.63
N ILE A 19 12.27 -6.82 -13.05
CA ILE A 19 11.97 -6.59 -11.64
C ILE A 19 10.50 -6.86 -11.30
N THR A 20 9.57 -6.57 -12.20
CA THR A 20 8.15 -6.78 -11.98
C THR A 20 7.74 -8.25 -12.04
N LYS A 21 8.68 -9.14 -12.32
CA LYS A 21 8.48 -10.57 -12.16
C LYS A 21 8.25 -10.96 -10.71
N ILE A 22 8.83 -10.22 -9.79
CA ILE A 22 8.77 -10.49 -8.35
C ILE A 22 8.04 -9.39 -7.58
N ILE A 23 8.24 -8.14 -7.97
CA ILE A 23 7.67 -6.98 -7.29
C ILE A 23 6.58 -6.39 -8.18
N GLU A 24 5.36 -6.27 -7.65
CA GLU A 24 4.27 -5.60 -8.38
C GLU A 24 4.68 -4.18 -8.72
N LYS A 25 4.29 -3.71 -9.91
CA LYS A 25 4.64 -2.38 -10.40
C LYS A 25 4.29 -1.28 -9.40
N SER A 26 3.10 -1.37 -8.81
CA SER A 26 2.62 -0.41 -7.82
C SER A 26 3.43 -0.41 -6.53
N MET A 27 4.18 -1.48 -6.28
CA MET A 27 5.02 -1.64 -5.09
C MET A 27 6.50 -1.32 -5.35
N LEU A 28 6.87 -0.92 -6.56
CA LEU A 28 8.24 -0.50 -6.83
C LEU A 28 8.61 0.68 -5.92
N PRO A 29 9.77 0.61 -5.26
CA PRO A 29 10.12 1.66 -4.31
C PRO A 29 10.55 2.95 -4.99
N VAL A 30 10.10 4.07 -4.44
CA VAL A 30 10.61 5.40 -4.75
C VAL A 30 11.09 5.96 -3.42
N GLY A 31 12.40 5.94 -3.21
CA GLY A 31 12.94 6.18 -1.89
C GLY A 31 12.56 5.03 -0.95
N ASN A 32 11.95 5.35 0.15
CA ASN A 32 11.55 4.39 1.18
C ASN A 32 10.04 4.10 1.19
N ARG A 33 9.38 4.30 0.07
CA ARG A 33 7.92 4.18 -0.01
C ARG A 33 7.52 3.56 -1.34
N PRO A 34 6.54 2.66 -1.36
CA PRO A 34 6.08 2.10 -2.64
C PRO A 34 5.37 3.15 -3.49
N LEU A 35 5.47 2.97 -4.79
CA LEU A 35 4.94 3.92 -5.78
C LEU A 35 3.46 4.24 -5.53
N VAL A 36 2.64 3.22 -5.27
CA VAL A 36 1.19 3.42 -5.05
C VAL A 36 0.91 4.32 -3.85
N ASP A 37 1.76 4.29 -2.84
CA ASP A 37 1.51 5.04 -1.62
C ASP A 37 1.60 6.55 -1.82
N TYR A 38 2.36 7.01 -2.80
CA TYR A 38 2.38 8.44 -3.15
C TYR A 38 1.02 8.90 -3.64
N SER A 39 0.36 8.10 -4.48
CA SER A 39 -1.00 8.40 -4.94
C SER A 39 -2.00 8.36 -3.80
N VAL A 40 -1.89 7.38 -2.92
CA VAL A 40 -2.77 7.25 -1.75
C VAL A 40 -2.63 8.46 -0.85
N GLN A 41 -1.41 8.89 -0.56
CA GLN A 41 -1.17 10.05 0.31
C GLN A 41 -1.72 11.34 -0.30
N GLU A 42 -1.58 11.52 -1.61
CA GLU A 42 -2.16 12.67 -2.30
C GLU A 42 -3.68 12.69 -2.18
N LEU A 43 -4.32 11.54 -2.35
CA LEU A 43 -5.77 11.43 -2.22
C LEU A 43 -6.24 11.75 -0.80
N ILE A 44 -5.52 11.25 0.20
CA ILE A 44 -5.84 11.55 1.60
C ILE A 44 -5.74 13.06 1.87
N LYS A 45 -4.69 13.71 1.38
CA LYS A 45 -4.51 15.16 1.53
C LYS A 45 -5.61 15.94 0.83
N ALA A 46 -6.16 15.41 -0.26
CA ALA A 46 -7.25 16.04 -0.99
C ALA A 46 -8.62 15.84 -0.33
N GLY A 47 -8.68 15.09 0.76
CA GLY A 47 -9.93 14.86 1.49
C GLY A 47 -10.67 13.60 1.11
N VAL A 48 -10.06 12.73 0.30
CA VAL A 48 -10.66 11.44 -0.06
C VAL A 48 -10.66 10.53 1.16
N LYS A 49 -11.79 9.90 1.44
CA LYS A 49 -11.95 9.02 2.61
C LYS A 49 -12.01 7.55 2.23
N ASP A 50 -12.62 7.25 1.08
CA ASP A 50 -12.81 5.87 0.61
C ASP A 50 -12.00 5.65 -0.65
N ILE A 51 -11.09 4.69 -0.62
CA ILE A 51 -10.25 4.33 -1.75
C ILE A 51 -10.57 2.91 -2.19
N TYR A 52 -10.91 2.76 -3.46
CA TYR A 52 -11.17 1.46 -4.07
C TYR A 52 -9.94 1.07 -4.88
N MET A 53 -9.31 -0.03 -4.52
CA MET A 53 -8.17 -0.55 -5.27
C MET A 53 -8.58 -1.76 -6.09
N VAL A 54 -8.40 -1.66 -7.41
CA VAL A 54 -8.66 -2.76 -8.32
C VAL A 54 -7.40 -3.59 -8.42
N ILE A 55 -7.48 -4.82 -7.94
CA ILE A 55 -6.34 -5.73 -7.88
C ILE A 55 -6.58 -6.95 -8.77
N SER A 56 -5.51 -7.64 -9.13
CA SER A 56 -5.63 -8.90 -9.85
C SER A 56 -5.96 -10.03 -8.88
N ASN A 57 -6.49 -11.13 -9.41
CA ASN A 57 -6.81 -12.32 -8.62
C ASN A 57 -5.56 -13.19 -8.35
N THR A 58 -4.39 -12.60 -8.42
CA THR A 58 -3.10 -13.29 -8.22
C THR A 58 -2.70 -13.19 -6.75
N GLU A 59 -2.33 -14.31 -6.17
CA GLU A 59 -1.84 -14.39 -4.80
C GLU A 59 -0.32 -14.64 -4.78
N PRO A 60 0.44 -14.07 -3.84
CA PRO A 60 0.03 -13.04 -2.89
C PRO A 60 -0.04 -11.67 -3.54
N CYS A 61 -0.95 -10.82 -3.07
CA CYS A 61 -1.06 -9.45 -3.53
C CYS A 61 -0.23 -8.54 -2.61
N GLN A 62 0.86 -8.00 -3.13
CA GLN A 62 1.80 -7.19 -2.33
C GLN A 62 1.16 -5.88 -1.85
N VAL A 63 0.31 -5.27 -2.67
CA VAL A 63 -0.39 -4.05 -2.26
C VAL A 63 -1.27 -4.31 -1.04
N GLN A 64 -2.01 -5.42 -1.04
CA GLN A 64 -2.81 -5.79 0.12
C GLN A 64 -1.93 -6.03 1.35
N GLU A 65 -0.82 -6.73 1.17
CA GLU A 65 0.10 -7.01 2.29
C GLU A 65 0.70 -5.72 2.86
N PHE A 66 0.99 -4.75 2.01
CA PHE A 66 1.53 -3.47 2.47
C PHE A 66 0.55 -2.71 3.38
N TYR A 67 -0.74 -2.75 3.05
CA TYR A 67 -1.75 -2.01 3.81
C TYR A 67 -2.36 -2.80 4.98
N LYS A 68 -1.99 -4.06 5.14
CA LYS A 68 -2.33 -4.82 6.34
C LYS A 68 -1.35 -4.48 7.46
N ASP A 69 -1.83 -4.57 8.70
CA ASP A 69 -0.93 -4.49 9.84
C ASP A 69 -0.07 -5.74 9.92
N ASN A 70 1.22 -5.54 10.09
CA ASN A 70 2.15 -6.63 10.37
C ASN A 70 2.23 -6.80 11.88
N LEU A 71 1.41 -7.68 12.43
CA LEU A 71 1.28 -7.84 13.87
C LEU A 71 2.58 -8.30 14.53
N ALA A 72 3.32 -9.19 13.88
CA ALA A 72 4.60 -9.67 14.40
C ALA A 72 5.63 -8.54 14.50
N LEU A 73 5.70 -7.70 13.45
CA LEU A 73 6.58 -6.54 13.44
C LEU A 73 6.17 -5.52 14.49
N ASN A 74 4.87 -5.25 14.59
CA ASN A 74 4.35 -4.31 15.57
C ASN A 74 4.65 -4.75 16.99
N GLN A 75 4.49 -6.04 17.29
CA GLN A 75 4.82 -6.61 18.59
C GLN A 75 6.32 -6.50 18.90
N TYR A 76 7.16 -6.84 17.93
CA TYR A 76 8.62 -6.73 18.08
C TYR A 76 9.03 -5.30 18.42
N LEU A 77 8.51 -4.32 17.68
CA LEU A 77 8.85 -2.91 17.91
C LEU A 77 8.34 -2.40 19.26
N THR A 78 7.13 -2.84 19.65
CA THR A 78 6.55 -2.47 20.95
C THR A 78 7.40 -3.01 22.11
N GLU A 79 7.81 -4.29 22.03
CA GLU A 79 8.62 -4.92 23.06
C GLU A 79 10.00 -4.27 23.20
N ARG A 80 10.51 -3.70 22.11
CA ARG A 80 11.81 -3.03 22.09
C ARG A 80 11.74 -1.54 22.39
N GLY A 81 10.55 -1.02 22.68
CA GLY A 81 10.35 0.40 22.94
C GLY A 81 10.62 1.33 21.78
N LYS A 82 10.56 0.83 20.56
CA LYS A 82 10.84 1.59 19.34
C LYS A 82 9.56 2.21 18.77
N GLU A 83 8.98 3.15 19.50
CA GLU A 83 7.68 3.72 19.13
C GLU A 83 7.71 4.56 17.86
N ASP A 84 8.82 5.26 17.62
CA ASP A 84 9.00 6.03 16.39
C ASP A 84 9.02 5.11 15.16
N ARG A 85 9.64 3.93 15.28
CA ARG A 85 9.63 2.92 14.22
C ARG A 85 8.26 2.27 14.07
N LEU A 86 7.55 2.09 15.19
CA LEU A 86 6.20 1.55 15.18
C LEU A 86 5.26 2.43 14.38
N LYS A 87 5.38 3.75 14.52
CA LYS A 87 4.59 4.70 13.73
C LYS A 87 4.83 4.55 12.23
N LEU A 88 6.06 4.24 11.83
CA LEU A 88 6.40 4.02 10.43
C LEU A 88 5.83 2.70 9.91
N ALA A 89 5.72 1.69 10.77
CA ALA A 89 5.18 0.38 10.40
C ALA A 89 3.66 0.38 10.30
N LYS A 90 2.98 1.27 11.01
CA LYS A 90 1.53 1.39 10.98
C LYS A 90 1.09 2.32 9.86
N ASN A 91 0.03 1.95 9.19
CA ASN A 91 -0.51 2.76 8.12
C ASN A 91 -1.50 3.80 8.65
N VAL A 92 -1.60 4.92 7.95
CA VAL A 92 -2.60 5.93 8.24
C VAL A 92 -3.98 5.31 8.02
N ARG A 93 -4.90 5.58 8.92
CA ARG A 93 -6.25 5.04 8.84
C ARG A 93 -7.04 5.71 7.73
N PHE A 94 -7.44 4.91 6.76
CA PHE A 94 -8.40 5.26 5.72
C PHE A 94 -9.03 3.95 5.25
N ASP A 95 -10.20 4.06 4.64
CA ASP A 95 -10.92 2.86 4.22
C ASP A 95 -10.49 2.44 2.83
N ILE A 96 -9.93 1.24 2.71
CA ILE A 96 -9.59 0.62 1.43
C ILE A 96 -10.58 -0.49 1.15
N MET A 97 -11.17 -0.44 -0.05
CA MET A 97 -12.02 -1.51 -0.54
C MET A 97 -11.32 -2.20 -1.71
N TRP A 98 -11.17 -3.52 -1.58
CA TRP A 98 -10.45 -4.31 -2.57
C TRP A 98 -11.43 -4.86 -3.60
N VAL A 99 -11.15 -4.61 -4.87
CA VAL A 99 -12.01 -5.00 -6.00
C VAL A 99 -11.19 -5.90 -6.93
N LEU A 100 -11.73 -7.07 -7.22
CA LEU A 100 -11.11 -8.00 -8.15
C LEU A 100 -11.48 -7.69 -9.60
#